data_12c5c009fa0a9b3e7392cebb1b56932e
#
_entry.id   12c5c009fa0a9b3e7392cebb1b56932e
#
_cell.length_a   1.000
_cell.length_b   1.000
_cell.length_c   1.000
_cell.angle_alpha   90.00
_cell.angle_beta   90.00
_cell.angle_gamma   90.00
#
_symmetry.space_group_name_H-M   'P 1'
#
loop_
_entity.id
_entity.type
_entity.pdbx_description
1 polymer ?
#
loop_
_entity_poly.entity_id
_entity_poly.type
_entity_poly.pdbx_seq_one_letter_code
_entity_poly.pdbx_strand_id
1 'polypeptide(L)'
;MKVLSQFVNINNSKQNILTMITSNENPVLLIVHGGPGSPDRPLVFKYNSELSKKYTVVCWDQRGSGLSYSKDDKKKELTIELMLSDLKELVVFLLKKYNKDKLYIAGHSWGAYLGLRFVSEYPQYVKYYVGTGQGISSYVDEIYKFNFVLERAKELKDIKALEKLKSFGAPIGASYSENSEYEAGYVGKLIHKYGGYIHPKSTLSMNSYFLDYIRFYKLDIFKVLAGMNYSVKNLNPQINSSDRITDITELKVPILLISGEWDYICPVPAAKVWFEKLSAPKKEFAVIKNAAHMVNFEKPDEWNKELLKIL
;
A
#
# COMPACT_ATOMS: atom_id res chain seq x y z
N MET A 1 -13.23 -22.03 6.40
CA MET A 1 -12.06 -21.14 6.54
C MET A 1 -11.66 -21.06 8.01
N LYS A 2 -10.41 -21.35 8.32
CA LYS A 2 -9.80 -21.14 9.65
C LYS A 2 -9.10 -19.79 9.66
N VAL A 3 -9.28 -19.01 10.73
CA VAL A 3 -8.64 -17.72 10.92
C VAL A 3 -7.76 -17.79 12.16
N LEU A 4 -6.50 -17.44 12.00
CA LEU A 4 -5.48 -17.54 13.06
C LEU A 4 -4.77 -16.20 13.20
N SER A 5 -4.79 -15.60 14.37
CA SER A 5 -3.93 -14.46 14.72
C SER A 5 -2.83 -14.96 15.67
N GLN A 6 -1.58 -14.67 15.32
CA GLN A 6 -0.43 -15.09 16.13
C GLN A 6 0.69 -14.06 16.10
N PHE A 7 1.45 -13.99 17.19
CA PHE A 7 2.70 -13.26 17.21
C PHE A 7 3.85 -14.15 16.75
N VAL A 8 4.70 -13.61 15.92
CA VAL A 8 5.96 -14.20 15.46
C VAL A 8 7.11 -13.27 15.84
N ASN A 9 8.26 -13.86 16.14
CA ASN A 9 9.46 -13.08 16.45
C ASN A 9 10.22 -12.83 15.13
N ILE A 10 10.31 -11.58 14.71
CA ILE A 10 10.96 -11.11 13.50
C ILE A 10 12.00 -10.08 13.88
N ASN A 11 13.28 -10.33 13.64
CA ASN A 11 14.39 -9.43 13.98
C ASN A 11 14.26 -8.84 15.41
N ASN A 12 14.10 -9.74 16.40
CA ASN A 12 13.92 -9.39 17.82
C ASN A 12 12.72 -8.48 18.12
N SER A 13 11.68 -8.52 17.27
CA SER A 13 10.41 -7.83 17.48
C SER A 13 9.25 -8.82 17.39
N LYS A 14 8.30 -8.73 18.33
CA LYS A 14 7.05 -9.49 18.27
C LYS A 14 6.11 -8.83 17.28
N GLN A 15 5.93 -9.44 16.12
CA GLN A 15 5.05 -8.94 15.07
C GLN A 15 3.85 -9.87 14.89
N ASN A 16 2.69 -9.31 14.64
CA ASN A 16 1.46 -10.07 14.53
C ASN A 16 1.12 -10.36 13.06
N ILE A 17 0.72 -11.59 12.79
CA ILE A 17 0.16 -11.99 11.50
C ILE A 17 -1.25 -12.55 11.69
N LEU A 18 -2.15 -12.22 10.76
CA LEU A 18 -3.46 -12.84 10.62
C LEU A 18 -3.43 -13.75 9.40
N THR A 19 -3.77 -15.03 9.60
CA THR A 19 -3.83 -16.01 8.52
C THR A 19 -5.25 -16.48 8.30
N MET A 20 -5.70 -16.49 7.04
CA MET A 20 -6.93 -17.11 6.58
C MET A 20 -6.58 -18.31 5.71
N ILE A 21 -7.01 -19.51 6.11
CA ILE A 21 -6.64 -20.76 5.47
C ILE A 21 -7.85 -21.70 5.29
N THR A 22 -7.98 -22.30 4.13
CA THR A 22 -8.99 -23.32 3.82
C THR A 22 -8.33 -24.67 3.49
N SER A 23 -7.10 -24.68 2.98
CA SER A 23 -6.30 -25.86 2.70
C SER A 23 -4.82 -25.57 2.92
N ASN A 24 -4.08 -26.54 3.46
CA ASN A 24 -2.63 -26.45 3.63
C ASN A 24 -1.88 -26.55 2.28
N GLU A 25 -2.54 -27.10 1.25
CA GLU A 25 -1.97 -27.20 -0.09
C GLU A 25 -1.95 -25.86 -0.83
N ASN A 26 -2.79 -24.91 -0.41
CA ASN A 26 -2.86 -23.61 -1.05
C ASN A 26 -1.50 -22.89 -1.04
N PRO A 27 -1.13 -22.19 -2.13
CA PRO A 27 0.02 -21.29 -2.10
C PRO A 27 -0.18 -20.15 -1.11
N VAL A 28 0.92 -19.64 -0.56
CA VAL A 28 0.89 -18.51 0.38
C VAL A 28 0.82 -17.20 -0.39
N LEU A 29 -0.15 -16.35 -0.02
CA LEU A 29 -0.27 -14.96 -0.44
C LEU A 29 -0.02 -14.06 0.77
N LEU A 30 1.10 -13.36 0.76
CA LEU A 30 1.42 -12.35 1.78
C LEU A 30 0.90 -10.98 1.34
N ILE A 31 0.00 -10.41 2.15
CA ILE A 31 -0.50 -9.05 1.99
C ILE A 31 0.39 -8.11 2.79
N VAL A 32 0.97 -7.12 2.13
CA VAL A 32 1.82 -6.06 2.69
C VAL A 32 1.05 -4.75 2.65
N HIS A 33 0.59 -4.31 3.83
CA HIS A 33 -0.30 -3.16 3.95
C HIS A 33 0.36 -1.82 3.65
N GLY A 34 -0.47 -0.83 3.34
CA GLY A 34 -0.08 0.54 3.05
C GLY A 34 0.15 1.44 4.28
N GLY A 35 0.10 2.71 4.06
CA GLY A 35 0.31 3.76 5.04
C GLY A 35 1.54 4.61 4.71
N PRO A 36 2.71 4.45 5.38
CA PRO A 36 3.13 3.38 6.31
C PRO A 36 2.32 3.31 7.61
N GLY A 37 2.25 2.10 8.16
CA GLY A 37 1.66 1.88 9.48
C GLY A 37 0.13 1.69 9.53
N SER A 38 -0.55 1.55 8.39
CA SER A 38 -2.01 1.35 8.31
C SER A 38 -2.35 -0.12 8.04
N PRO A 39 -2.47 -0.97 9.09
CA PRO A 39 -2.69 -2.40 8.92
C PRO A 39 -4.07 -2.66 8.31
N ASP A 40 -4.13 -3.26 7.13
CA ASP A 40 -5.34 -3.43 6.33
C ASP A 40 -6.12 -4.72 6.63
N ARG A 41 -5.69 -5.54 7.60
CA ARG A 41 -6.32 -6.82 7.94
C ARG A 41 -7.85 -6.77 8.17
N PRO A 42 -8.45 -5.70 8.78
CA PRO A 42 -9.90 -5.63 8.92
C PRO A 42 -10.61 -5.59 7.57
N LEU A 43 -10.04 -4.85 6.62
CA LEU A 43 -10.59 -4.69 5.28
C LEU A 43 -10.34 -5.94 4.43
N VAL A 44 -9.13 -6.50 4.48
CA VAL A 44 -8.82 -7.77 3.79
C VAL A 44 -9.73 -8.88 4.28
N PHE A 45 -9.96 -8.97 5.59
CA PHE A 45 -10.89 -9.95 6.16
C PHE A 45 -12.33 -9.76 5.64
N LYS A 46 -12.78 -8.51 5.55
CA LYS A 46 -14.13 -8.18 5.13
C LYS A 46 -14.33 -8.33 3.62
N TYR A 47 -13.40 -7.82 2.81
CA TYR A 47 -13.59 -7.65 1.37
C TYR A 47 -12.86 -8.68 0.50
N ASN A 48 -11.77 -9.29 1.02
CA ASN A 48 -10.91 -10.16 0.22
C ASN A 48 -10.78 -11.58 0.82
N SER A 49 -11.59 -11.93 1.82
CA SER A 49 -11.51 -13.23 2.51
C SER A 49 -11.77 -14.43 1.57
N GLU A 50 -12.48 -14.23 0.46
CA GLU A 50 -12.71 -15.28 -0.53
C GLU A 50 -11.42 -15.80 -1.20
N LEU A 51 -10.36 -14.98 -1.25
CA LEU A 51 -9.04 -15.41 -1.71
C LEU A 51 -8.52 -16.62 -0.94
N SER A 52 -8.97 -16.81 0.32
CA SER A 52 -8.59 -17.96 1.14
C SER A 52 -9.07 -19.30 0.58
N LYS A 53 -10.00 -19.31 -0.38
CA LYS A 53 -10.41 -20.52 -1.11
C LYS A 53 -9.28 -21.09 -1.97
N LYS A 54 -8.35 -20.23 -2.42
CA LYS A 54 -7.27 -20.57 -3.36
C LYS A 54 -5.88 -20.25 -2.83
N TYR A 55 -5.76 -19.40 -1.81
CA TYR A 55 -4.52 -19.01 -1.15
C TYR A 55 -4.59 -19.27 0.36
N THR A 56 -3.44 -19.50 0.97
CA THR A 56 -3.24 -19.21 2.39
C THR A 56 -2.92 -17.73 2.48
N VAL A 57 -3.92 -16.91 2.83
CA VAL A 57 -3.78 -15.45 2.90
C VAL A 57 -3.20 -15.05 4.23
N VAL A 58 -2.09 -14.32 4.20
CA VAL A 58 -1.40 -13.82 5.39
C VAL A 58 -1.38 -12.30 5.36
N CYS A 59 -2.03 -11.66 6.32
CA CYS A 59 -1.93 -10.22 6.57
C CYS A 59 -0.89 -9.99 7.67
N TRP A 60 0.07 -9.13 7.41
CA TRP A 60 1.15 -8.80 8.34
C TRP A 60 0.94 -7.41 8.93
N ASP A 61 0.81 -7.31 10.25
CA ASP A 61 1.01 -6.03 10.94
C ASP A 61 2.52 -5.78 11.01
N GLN A 62 3.00 -4.88 10.19
CA GLN A 62 4.42 -4.53 10.10
C GLN A 62 4.94 -3.97 11.43
N ARG A 63 6.25 -4.02 11.63
CA ARG A 63 6.90 -3.39 12.81
C ARG A 63 6.36 -1.97 13.01
N GLY A 64 6.04 -1.63 14.24
CA GLY A 64 5.52 -0.31 14.59
C GLY A 64 4.08 -0.04 14.14
N SER A 65 3.34 -1.05 13.66
CA SER A 65 1.95 -0.89 13.24
C SER A 65 1.01 -1.92 13.88
N GLY A 66 -0.28 -1.62 13.88
CA GLY A 66 -1.31 -2.56 14.32
C GLY A 66 -1.03 -3.18 15.70
N LEU A 67 -1.22 -4.49 15.80
CA LEU A 67 -0.91 -5.24 17.01
C LEU A 67 0.60 -5.42 17.22
N SER A 68 1.42 -5.20 16.21
CA SER A 68 2.89 -5.25 16.31
C SER A 68 3.51 -4.02 16.98
N TYR A 69 2.78 -2.88 17.02
CA TYR A 69 3.30 -1.69 17.70
C TYR A 69 3.45 -1.89 19.20
N SER A 70 4.55 -1.41 19.77
CA SER A 70 4.77 -1.32 21.22
C SER A 70 5.22 0.09 21.61
N LYS A 71 5.06 0.46 22.91
CA LYS A 71 5.55 1.74 23.42
C LYS A 71 7.08 1.82 23.37
N ASP A 72 7.77 0.70 23.43
CA ASP A 72 9.24 0.63 23.36
C ASP A 72 9.76 0.90 21.95
N ASP A 73 8.91 0.75 20.91
CA ASP A 73 9.29 1.10 19.54
C ASP A 73 9.62 2.58 19.39
N LYS A 74 9.00 3.46 20.19
CA LYS A 74 9.29 4.91 20.20
C LYS A 74 10.75 5.26 20.49
N LYS A 75 11.48 4.33 21.12
CA LYS A 75 12.90 4.49 21.48
C LYS A 75 13.84 3.97 20.39
N LYS A 76 13.30 3.36 19.33
CA LYS A 76 14.06 2.72 18.27
C LYS A 76 13.84 3.49 16.97
N GLU A 77 14.87 3.52 16.16
CA GLU A 77 14.74 4.01 14.79
C GLU A 77 13.99 3.01 13.94
N LEU A 78 13.09 3.50 13.09
CA LEU A 78 12.39 2.71 12.10
C LEU A 78 12.87 3.14 10.71
N THR A 79 13.58 2.25 10.01
CA THR A 79 14.14 2.52 8.69
C THR A 79 13.53 1.62 7.63
N ILE A 80 13.63 2.04 6.37
CA ILE A 80 13.18 1.24 5.21
C ILE A 80 13.98 -0.08 5.15
N GLU A 81 15.28 -0.03 5.45
CA GLU A 81 16.17 -1.22 5.44
C GLU A 81 15.75 -2.21 6.53
N LEU A 82 15.37 -1.72 7.71
CA LEU A 82 14.86 -2.58 8.78
C LEU A 82 13.53 -3.22 8.37
N MET A 83 12.65 -2.48 7.69
CA MET A 83 11.38 -3.00 7.18
C MET A 83 11.60 -4.07 6.10
N LEU A 84 12.58 -3.89 5.22
CA LEU A 84 12.99 -4.91 4.22
C LEU A 84 13.57 -6.16 4.89
N SER A 85 14.41 -5.98 5.90
CA SER A 85 14.95 -7.08 6.70
C SER A 85 13.84 -7.86 7.42
N ASP A 86 12.86 -7.17 7.98
CA ASP A 86 11.70 -7.79 8.62
C ASP A 86 10.85 -8.58 7.62
N LEU A 87 10.61 -8.00 6.43
CA LEU A 87 9.87 -8.68 5.36
C LEU A 87 10.59 -9.95 4.92
N LYS A 88 11.93 -9.90 4.80
CA LYS A 88 12.74 -11.08 4.46
C LYS A 88 12.61 -12.19 5.50
N GLU A 89 12.76 -11.87 6.77
CA GLU A 89 12.65 -12.87 7.83
C GLU A 89 11.23 -13.45 7.92
N LEU A 90 10.19 -12.61 7.75
CA LEU A 90 8.81 -13.08 7.69
C LEU A 90 8.59 -14.02 6.51
N VAL A 91 9.08 -13.67 5.32
CA VAL A 91 8.94 -14.52 4.12
C VAL A 91 9.60 -15.88 4.35
N VAL A 92 10.84 -15.93 4.85
CA VAL A 92 11.54 -17.18 5.16
C VAL A 92 10.77 -18.00 6.21
N PHE A 93 10.25 -17.35 7.25
CA PHE A 93 9.40 -18.01 8.25
C PHE A 93 8.15 -18.62 7.60
N LEU A 94 7.44 -17.91 6.74
CA LEU A 94 6.23 -18.39 6.08
C LEU A 94 6.51 -19.56 5.13
N LEU A 95 7.58 -19.48 4.34
CA LEU A 95 8.00 -20.56 3.44
C LEU A 95 8.27 -21.85 4.22
N LYS A 96 9.02 -21.74 5.30
CA LYS A 96 9.29 -22.90 6.20
C LYS A 96 7.99 -23.41 6.84
N LYS A 97 7.15 -22.52 7.38
CA LYS A 97 5.92 -22.89 8.10
C LYS A 97 4.92 -23.63 7.21
N TYR A 98 4.78 -23.22 5.96
CA TYR A 98 3.82 -23.80 5.02
C TYR A 98 4.45 -24.79 4.01
N ASN A 99 5.73 -25.10 4.18
CA ASN A 99 6.50 -26.00 3.30
C ASN A 99 6.33 -25.61 1.83
N LYS A 100 6.69 -24.36 1.50
CA LYS A 100 6.64 -23.81 0.14
C LYS A 100 8.01 -23.26 -0.24
N ASP A 101 8.39 -23.39 -1.53
CA ASP A 101 9.65 -22.84 -2.06
C ASP A 101 9.54 -21.34 -2.35
N LYS A 102 8.36 -20.90 -2.78
CA LYS A 102 8.07 -19.51 -3.14
C LYS A 102 6.66 -19.13 -2.69
N LEU A 103 6.45 -17.83 -2.47
CA LEU A 103 5.14 -17.28 -2.15
C LEU A 103 4.75 -16.14 -3.10
N TYR A 104 3.50 -15.74 -3.04
CA TYR A 104 2.95 -14.57 -3.72
C TYR A 104 2.98 -13.38 -2.76
N ILE A 105 3.36 -12.20 -3.27
CA ILE A 105 3.32 -10.94 -2.51
C ILE A 105 2.35 -10.00 -3.18
N ALA A 106 1.40 -9.47 -2.41
CA ALA A 106 0.54 -8.37 -2.81
C ALA A 106 0.75 -7.17 -1.88
N GLY A 107 1.35 -6.12 -2.39
CA GLY A 107 1.57 -4.87 -1.68
C GLY A 107 0.54 -3.81 -2.06
N HIS A 108 0.14 -2.95 -1.12
CA HIS A 108 -0.72 -1.80 -1.37
C HIS A 108 0.01 -0.52 -0.94
N SER A 109 0.07 0.50 -1.84
CA SER A 109 0.64 1.81 -1.53
C SER A 109 2.09 1.71 -0.99
N TRP A 110 2.37 2.15 0.24
CA TRP A 110 3.64 1.89 0.93
C TRP A 110 4.05 0.41 0.88
N GLY A 111 3.11 -0.51 1.08
CA GLY A 111 3.36 -1.95 0.97
C GLY A 111 3.74 -2.38 -0.44
N ALA A 112 3.26 -1.69 -1.47
CA ALA A 112 3.70 -1.91 -2.85
C ALA A 112 5.13 -1.40 -3.06
N TYR A 113 5.50 -0.25 -2.49
CA TYR A 113 6.87 0.24 -2.50
C TYR A 113 7.83 -0.77 -1.84
N LEU A 114 7.51 -1.20 -0.61
CA LEU A 114 8.32 -2.16 0.14
C LEU A 114 8.40 -3.52 -0.57
N GLY A 115 7.26 -4.00 -1.09
CA GLY A 115 7.17 -5.28 -1.80
C GLY A 115 7.98 -5.28 -3.09
N LEU A 116 7.96 -4.20 -3.86
CA LEU A 116 8.73 -4.09 -5.10
C LEU A 116 10.23 -4.08 -4.85
N ARG A 117 10.70 -3.33 -3.84
CA ARG A 117 12.10 -3.37 -3.40
C ARG A 117 12.50 -4.78 -2.97
N PHE A 118 11.66 -5.43 -2.16
CA PHE A 118 11.91 -6.81 -1.72
C PHE A 118 12.05 -7.76 -2.89
N VAL A 119 11.16 -7.69 -3.87
CA VAL A 119 11.18 -8.59 -5.04
C VAL A 119 12.39 -8.35 -5.94
N SER A 120 12.84 -7.11 -6.05
CA SER A 120 14.07 -6.76 -6.77
C SER A 120 15.32 -7.37 -6.10
N GLU A 121 15.39 -7.37 -4.76
CA GLU A 121 16.53 -7.85 -4.00
C GLU A 121 16.50 -9.38 -3.75
N TYR A 122 15.30 -9.95 -3.56
CA TYR A 122 15.11 -11.36 -3.15
C TYR A 122 14.15 -12.14 -4.06
N PRO A 123 14.35 -12.13 -5.40
CA PRO A 123 13.43 -12.77 -6.36
C PRO A 123 13.30 -14.29 -6.17
N GLN A 124 14.29 -14.94 -5.54
CA GLN A 124 14.29 -16.39 -5.29
C GLN A 124 13.14 -16.86 -4.39
N TYR A 125 12.59 -15.99 -3.55
CA TYR A 125 11.50 -16.32 -2.63
C TYR A 125 10.10 -16.05 -3.20
N VAL A 126 10.00 -15.36 -4.35
CA VAL A 126 8.74 -14.85 -4.87
C VAL A 126 8.32 -15.57 -6.14
N LYS A 127 7.10 -16.06 -6.18
CA LYS A 127 6.48 -16.68 -7.35
C LYS A 127 5.91 -15.63 -8.29
N TYR A 128 5.21 -14.64 -7.72
CA TYR A 128 4.56 -13.55 -8.42
C TYR A 128 4.44 -12.33 -7.51
N TYR A 129 4.63 -11.15 -8.04
CA TYR A 129 4.46 -9.90 -7.31
C TYR A 129 3.24 -9.13 -7.84
N VAL A 130 2.40 -8.62 -6.92
CA VAL A 130 1.27 -7.74 -7.22
C VAL A 130 1.46 -6.41 -6.51
N GLY A 131 1.52 -5.32 -7.25
CA GLY A 131 1.55 -3.96 -6.73
C GLY A 131 0.19 -3.29 -6.93
N THR A 132 -0.46 -2.89 -5.84
CA THR A 132 -1.72 -2.15 -5.87
C THR A 132 -1.48 -0.70 -5.46
N GLY A 133 -1.92 0.26 -6.29
CA GLY A 133 -1.62 1.67 -6.02
C GLY A 133 -0.11 1.90 -5.89
N GLN A 134 0.66 1.47 -6.90
CA GLN A 134 2.11 1.54 -6.90
C GLN A 134 2.59 2.97 -7.11
N GLY A 135 3.12 3.61 -6.06
CA GLY A 135 3.85 4.88 -6.17
C GLY A 135 5.18 4.66 -6.86
N ILE A 136 5.56 5.60 -7.73
CA ILE A 136 6.75 5.48 -8.59
C ILE A 136 7.81 6.51 -8.21
N SER A 137 7.44 7.78 -8.08
CA SER A 137 8.36 8.86 -7.81
C SER A 137 7.63 10.06 -7.23
N SER A 138 8.06 10.54 -6.10
CA SER A 138 7.50 11.76 -5.50
C SER A 138 7.52 12.95 -6.49
N TYR A 139 8.54 13.06 -7.34
CA TYR A 139 8.66 14.11 -8.34
C TYR A 139 7.56 14.09 -9.40
N VAL A 140 7.34 12.94 -10.03
CA VAL A 140 6.35 12.79 -11.12
C VAL A 140 4.94 12.76 -10.56
N ASP A 141 4.76 12.10 -9.42
CA ASP A 141 3.46 11.95 -8.77
C ASP A 141 2.88 13.32 -8.36
N GLU A 142 3.69 14.26 -7.84
CA GLU A 142 3.21 15.57 -7.38
C GLU A 142 2.67 16.44 -8.53
N ILE A 143 3.25 16.39 -9.73
CA ILE A 143 2.72 17.09 -10.90
C ILE A 143 1.33 16.59 -11.28
N TYR A 144 1.13 15.26 -11.29
CA TYR A 144 -0.18 14.68 -11.60
C TYR A 144 -1.20 14.97 -10.51
N LYS A 145 -0.81 14.93 -9.24
CA LYS A 145 -1.66 15.28 -8.09
C LYS A 145 -2.14 16.73 -8.18
N PHE A 146 -1.21 17.67 -8.42
CA PHE A 146 -1.53 19.08 -8.55
C PHE A 146 -2.49 19.34 -9.72
N ASN A 147 -2.21 18.81 -10.90
CA ASN A 147 -3.06 18.97 -12.07
C ASN A 147 -4.47 18.42 -11.83
N PHE A 148 -4.59 17.27 -11.22
CA PHE A 148 -5.87 16.69 -10.86
C PHE A 148 -6.69 17.63 -9.97
N VAL A 149 -6.11 18.10 -8.86
CA VAL A 149 -6.86 18.96 -7.93
C VAL A 149 -7.20 20.31 -8.55
N LEU A 150 -6.34 20.82 -9.43
CA LEU A 150 -6.58 22.07 -10.16
C LEU A 150 -7.77 21.93 -11.12
N GLU A 151 -7.80 20.88 -11.93
CA GLU A 151 -8.90 20.63 -12.86
C GLU A 151 -10.21 20.35 -12.12
N ARG A 152 -10.18 19.53 -11.06
CA ARG A 152 -11.38 19.29 -10.24
C ARG A 152 -11.89 20.54 -9.56
N ALA A 153 -11.00 21.41 -9.06
CA ALA A 153 -11.40 22.69 -8.47
C ALA A 153 -12.08 23.61 -9.49
N LYS A 154 -11.60 23.64 -10.74
CA LYS A 154 -12.24 24.38 -11.84
C LYS A 154 -13.64 23.84 -12.15
N GLU A 155 -13.75 22.52 -12.35
CA GLU A 155 -15.02 21.85 -12.68
C GLU A 155 -16.09 22.07 -11.58
N LEU A 156 -15.69 22.00 -10.32
CA LEU A 156 -16.55 22.14 -9.15
C LEU A 156 -16.73 23.61 -8.73
N LYS A 157 -16.10 24.57 -9.43
CA LYS A 157 -16.11 26.00 -9.10
C LYS A 157 -15.68 26.28 -7.65
N ASP A 158 -14.68 25.52 -7.15
CA ASP A 158 -14.15 25.70 -5.80
C ASP A 158 -13.16 26.88 -5.77
N ILE A 159 -13.71 28.09 -5.66
CA ILE A 159 -12.94 29.35 -5.75
C ILE A 159 -11.86 29.40 -4.69
N LYS A 160 -12.16 28.95 -3.44
CA LYS A 160 -11.15 28.94 -2.36
C LYS A 160 -9.96 28.03 -2.67
N ALA A 161 -10.22 26.85 -3.24
CA ALA A 161 -9.16 25.95 -3.66
C ALA A 161 -8.34 26.54 -4.81
N LEU A 162 -9.01 27.15 -5.82
CA LEU A 162 -8.33 27.79 -6.96
C LEU A 162 -7.41 28.93 -6.52
N GLU A 163 -7.89 29.84 -5.68
CA GLU A 163 -7.08 30.94 -5.14
C GLU A 163 -5.86 30.41 -4.37
N LYS A 164 -6.05 29.39 -3.55
CA LYS A 164 -4.97 28.80 -2.77
C LYS A 164 -3.95 28.06 -3.64
N LEU A 165 -4.40 27.25 -4.60
CA LEU A 165 -3.50 26.57 -5.56
C LEU A 165 -2.72 27.59 -6.40
N LYS A 166 -3.35 28.71 -6.81
CA LYS A 166 -2.68 29.79 -7.53
C LYS A 166 -1.60 30.47 -6.67
N SER A 167 -1.80 30.58 -5.36
CA SER A 167 -0.87 31.29 -4.47
C SER A 167 0.49 30.61 -4.34
N PHE A 168 0.58 29.29 -4.51
CA PHE A 168 1.84 28.55 -4.45
C PHE A 168 2.26 27.92 -5.79
N GLY A 169 1.37 27.90 -6.79
CA GLY A 169 1.69 27.43 -8.14
C GLY A 169 1.89 25.92 -8.25
N ALA A 170 2.32 25.49 -9.43
CA ALA A 170 2.63 24.10 -9.71
C ALA A 170 3.95 23.66 -9.04
N PRO A 171 4.07 22.39 -8.66
CA PRO A 171 5.31 21.89 -8.06
C PRO A 171 6.48 21.94 -9.05
N ILE A 172 7.66 22.28 -8.55
CA ILE A 172 8.92 22.18 -9.26
C ILE A 172 9.67 20.98 -8.69
N GLY A 173 9.68 19.90 -9.45
CA GLY A 173 10.18 18.64 -8.90
C GLY A 173 9.22 18.00 -7.91
N ALA A 174 9.77 17.46 -6.82
CA ALA A 174 8.98 16.90 -5.73
C ALA A 174 8.51 17.96 -4.71
N SER A 175 8.82 19.23 -4.97
CA SER A 175 8.58 20.34 -4.03
C SER A 175 7.74 21.42 -4.68
N TYR A 176 6.92 22.13 -3.90
CA TYR A 176 6.16 23.28 -4.35
C TYR A 176 6.95 24.58 -4.15
N SER A 177 7.33 24.85 -2.90
CA SER A 177 8.05 26.05 -2.50
C SER A 177 8.86 25.78 -1.22
N GLU A 178 9.33 26.82 -0.54
CA GLU A 178 9.93 26.74 0.80
C GLU A 178 8.95 26.15 1.85
N ASN A 179 7.63 26.25 1.62
CA ASN A 179 6.57 25.68 2.47
C ASN A 179 6.03 24.34 1.94
N SER A 180 6.86 23.57 1.28
CA SER A 180 6.52 22.37 0.52
C SER A 180 5.65 21.35 1.28
N GLU A 181 5.92 21.11 2.58
CA GLU A 181 5.11 20.17 3.38
C GLU A 181 3.66 20.66 3.57
N TYR A 182 3.47 21.97 3.80
CA TYR A 182 2.14 22.54 3.92
C TYR A 182 1.36 22.46 2.62
N GLU A 183 2.00 22.79 1.50
CA GLU A 183 1.41 22.82 0.18
C GLU A 183 1.07 21.39 -0.31
N ALA A 184 1.98 20.45 -0.17
CA ALA A 184 1.72 19.03 -0.41
C ALA A 184 0.57 18.50 0.47
N GLY A 185 0.53 18.87 1.74
CA GLY A 185 -0.56 18.52 2.65
C GLY A 185 -1.91 19.11 2.23
N TYR A 186 -1.93 20.33 1.66
CA TYR A 186 -3.13 20.95 1.13
C TYR A 186 -3.63 20.21 -0.12
N VAL A 187 -2.74 19.92 -1.07
CA VAL A 187 -3.06 19.12 -2.27
C VAL A 187 -3.58 17.74 -1.86
N GLY A 188 -2.96 17.08 -0.89
CA GLY A 188 -3.44 15.80 -0.33
C GLY A 188 -4.87 15.88 0.20
N LYS A 189 -5.23 16.94 0.94
CA LYS A 189 -6.60 17.18 1.41
C LYS A 189 -7.58 17.35 0.25
N LEU A 190 -7.18 18.05 -0.81
CA LEU A 190 -8.02 18.21 -2.01
C LEU A 190 -8.17 16.88 -2.78
N ILE A 191 -7.15 16.04 -2.85
CA ILE A 191 -7.25 14.70 -3.43
C ILE A 191 -8.34 13.89 -2.71
N HIS A 192 -8.34 13.89 -1.38
CA HIS A 192 -9.39 13.24 -0.60
C HIS A 192 -10.77 13.86 -0.88
N LYS A 193 -10.87 15.19 -0.88
CA LYS A 193 -12.13 15.91 -1.14
C LYS A 193 -12.70 15.61 -2.52
N TYR A 194 -11.85 15.46 -3.53
CA TYR A 194 -12.25 15.31 -4.92
C TYR A 194 -12.28 13.86 -5.41
N GLY A 195 -12.07 12.90 -4.51
CA GLY A 195 -12.26 11.48 -4.80
C GLY A 195 -11.06 10.73 -5.37
N GLY A 196 -9.87 11.31 -5.25
CA GLY A 196 -8.62 10.66 -5.70
C GLY A 196 -8.04 9.65 -4.71
N TYR A 197 -8.60 9.55 -3.49
CA TYR A 197 -8.25 8.54 -2.49
C TYR A 197 -9.29 7.42 -2.38
N ILE A 198 -10.58 7.79 -2.27
CA ILE A 198 -11.74 6.90 -2.39
C ILE A 198 -12.66 7.52 -3.43
N HIS A 199 -13.06 6.74 -4.43
CA HIS A 199 -13.90 7.23 -5.52
C HIS A 199 -15.30 7.63 -5.00
N PRO A 200 -15.89 8.76 -5.46
CA PRO A 200 -17.16 9.26 -4.94
C PRO A 200 -18.35 8.30 -5.08
N LYS A 201 -18.30 7.39 -6.07
CA LYS A 201 -19.32 6.36 -6.29
C LYS A 201 -19.01 5.03 -5.60
N SER A 202 -17.95 4.98 -4.78
CA SER A 202 -17.60 3.78 -4.02
C SER A 202 -18.58 3.52 -2.89
N THR A 203 -18.83 2.26 -2.59
CA THR A 203 -19.55 1.86 -1.36
C THR A 203 -18.67 1.97 -0.11
N LEU A 204 -17.36 1.98 -0.29
CA LEU A 204 -16.40 2.30 0.75
C LEU A 204 -16.44 3.81 1.03
N SER A 205 -16.49 4.20 2.29
CA SER A 205 -16.35 5.58 2.73
C SER A 205 -15.35 5.67 3.87
N MET A 206 -14.80 6.86 4.12
CA MET A 206 -13.89 7.05 5.27
C MET A 206 -14.56 6.66 6.59
N ASN A 207 -15.85 6.93 6.75
CA ASN A 207 -16.60 6.55 7.94
C ASN A 207 -16.73 5.02 8.07
N SER A 208 -17.07 4.30 6.99
CA SER A 208 -17.13 2.83 7.01
C SER A 208 -15.75 2.21 7.26
N TYR A 209 -14.71 2.77 6.66
CA TYR A 209 -13.33 2.38 6.90
C TYR A 209 -12.97 2.45 8.39
N PHE A 210 -13.19 3.61 9.06
CA PHE A 210 -12.90 3.75 10.48
C PHE A 210 -13.77 2.85 11.37
N LEU A 211 -15.05 2.68 11.03
CA LEU A 211 -15.93 1.78 11.75
C LEU A 211 -15.46 0.32 11.69
N ASP A 212 -14.97 -0.14 10.54
CA ASP A 212 -14.42 -1.48 10.39
C ASP A 212 -13.16 -1.66 11.26
N TYR A 213 -12.29 -0.66 11.35
CA TYR A 213 -11.15 -0.71 12.25
C TYR A 213 -11.56 -0.75 13.72
N ILE A 214 -12.48 0.10 14.15
CA ILE A 214 -12.98 0.12 15.54
C ILE A 214 -13.61 -1.23 15.90
N ARG A 215 -14.44 -1.78 15.03
CA ARG A 215 -15.10 -3.08 15.27
C ARG A 215 -14.12 -4.23 15.36
N PHE A 216 -13.07 -4.20 14.53
CA PHE A 216 -12.08 -5.27 14.48
C PHE A 216 -11.09 -5.21 15.65
N TYR A 217 -10.52 -4.02 15.90
CA TYR A 217 -9.46 -3.84 16.92
C TYR A 217 -10.01 -3.56 18.32
N LYS A 218 -11.27 -3.12 18.44
CA LYS A 218 -11.88 -2.78 19.73
C LYS A 218 -10.97 -1.83 20.53
N LEU A 219 -10.57 -2.20 21.75
CA LEU A 219 -9.70 -1.38 22.60
C LEU A 219 -8.29 -1.21 22.05
N ASP A 220 -7.80 -2.14 21.22
CA ASP A 220 -6.51 -2.02 20.55
C ASP A 220 -6.47 -0.91 19.50
N ILE A 221 -7.61 -0.28 19.16
CA ILE A 221 -7.66 0.83 18.20
C ILE A 221 -6.72 1.98 18.59
N PHE A 222 -6.58 2.29 19.85
CA PHE A 222 -5.65 3.33 20.33
C PHE A 222 -4.19 2.96 20.06
N LYS A 223 -3.86 1.66 20.17
CA LYS A 223 -2.55 1.12 19.82
C LYS A 223 -2.28 1.23 18.32
N VAL A 224 -3.28 0.90 17.51
CA VAL A 224 -3.22 1.02 16.04
C VAL A 224 -2.96 2.46 15.62
N LEU A 225 -3.73 3.43 16.15
CA LEU A 225 -3.58 4.86 15.84
C LEU A 225 -2.20 5.40 16.26
N ALA A 226 -1.72 4.98 17.44
CA ALA A 226 -0.39 5.37 17.90
C ALA A 226 0.72 4.79 16.99
N GLY A 227 0.56 3.56 16.54
CA GLY A 227 1.48 2.90 15.60
C GLY A 227 1.48 3.55 14.22
N MET A 228 0.30 3.91 13.69
CA MET A 228 0.19 4.66 12.42
C MET A 228 0.99 5.98 12.49
N ASN A 229 0.77 6.77 13.54
CA ASN A 229 1.49 8.04 13.72
C ASN A 229 3.01 7.84 13.86
N TYR A 230 3.44 6.80 14.59
CA TYR A 230 4.85 6.45 14.73
C TYR A 230 5.47 6.06 13.38
N SER A 231 4.81 5.19 12.62
CA SER A 231 5.32 4.72 11.32
C SER A 231 5.41 5.86 10.30
N VAL A 232 4.36 6.68 10.18
CA VAL A 232 4.33 7.85 9.30
C VAL A 232 5.48 8.81 9.62
N LYS A 233 5.65 9.15 10.90
CA LYS A 233 6.70 10.10 11.35
C LYS A 233 8.11 9.63 11.00
N ASN A 234 8.38 8.32 11.07
CA ASN A 234 9.73 7.79 10.85
C ASN A 234 10.00 7.44 9.37
N LEU A 235 9.00 6.94 8.64
CA LEU A 235 9.22 6.41 7.29
C LEU A 235 8.94 7.43 6.17
N ASN A 236 7.97 8.35 6.34
CA ASN A 236 7.68 9.33 5.28
C ASN A 236 8.88 10.19 4.88
N PRO A 237 9.71 10.71 5.81
CA PRO A 237 10.90 11.45 5.41
C PRO A 237 11.87 10.63 4.55
N GLN A 238 12.00 9.33 4.85
CA GLN A 238 12.88 8.42 4.11
C GLN A 238 12.31 8.10 2.72
N ILE A 239 10.99 7.89 2.60
CA ILE A 239 10.31 7.65 1.31
C ILE A 239 10.49 8.86 0.39
N ASN A 240 10.38 10.08 0.94
CA ASN A 240 10.46 11.31 0.16
C ASN A 240 11.90 11.68 -0.23
N SER A 241 12.89 11.26 0.55
CA SER A 241 14.32 11.62 0.35
C SER A 241 15.13 10.58 -0.39
N SER A 242 14.65 9.33 -0.48
CA SER A 242 15.44 8.21 -0.97
C SER A 242 14.83 7.52 -2.20
N ASP A 243 15.54 6.53 -2.65
CA ASP A 243 15.27 5.48 -3.63
C ASP A 243 13.99 5.62 -4.46
N ARG A 244 14.18 6.06 -5.65
CA ARG A 244 13.15 6.07 -6.66
C ARG A 244 12.88 4.65 -7.11
N ILE A 245 11.62 4.24 -7.11
CA ILE A 245 11.20 3.01 -7.78
C ILE A 245 11.65 3.00 -9.25
N THR A 246 11.80 4.19 -9.85
CA THR A 246 12.31 4.38 -11.21
C THR A 246 13.68 3.75 -11.48
N ASP A 247 14.49 3.53 -10.46
CA ASP A 247 15.81 2.92 -10.61
C ASP A 247 15.71 1.38 -10.78
N ILE A 248 14.56 0.79 -10.45
CA ILE A 248 14.27 -0.61 -10.70
C ILE A 248 13.78 -0.75 -12.15
N THR A 249 14.67 -1.15 -13.03
CA THR A 249 14.40 -1.31 -14.47
C THR A 249 14.22 -2.77 -14.89
N GLU A 250 14.53 -3.72 -14.01
CA GLU A 250 14.41 -5.16 -14.26
C GLU A 250 13.89 -5.90 -13.02
N LEU A 251 12.98 -6.85 -13.22
CA LEU A 251 12.58 -7.84 -12.24
C LEU A 251 12.76 -9.24 -12.80
N LYS A 252 13.17 -10.17 -11.93
CA LYS A 252 13.34 -11.60 -12.25
C LYS A 252 12.09 -12.44 -11.97
N VAL A 253 10.98 -11.81 -11.62
CA VAL A 253 9.70 -12.46 -11.31
C VAL A 253 8.58 -11.79 -12.11
N PRO A 254 7.48 -12.51 -12.40
CA PRO A 254 6.29 -11.91 -12.98
C PRO A 254 5.70 -10.82 -12.09
N ILE A 255 5.15 -9.77 -12.72
CA ILE A 255 4.52 -8.63 -12.03
C ILE A 255 3.14 -8.32 -12.60
N LEU A 256 2.18 -8.06 -11.71
CA LEU A 256 0.89 -7.46 -12.01
C LEU A 256 0.77 -6.14 -11.23
N LEU A 257 0.52 -5.04 -11.91
CA LEU A 257 0.07 -3.81 -11.26
C LEU A 257 -1.45 -3.69 -11.37
N ILE A 258 -2.08 -3.27 -10.26
CA ILE A 258 -3.51 -2.97 -10.20
C ILE A 258 -3.68 -1.56 -9.65
N SER A 259 -4.39 -0.71 -10.39
CA SER A 259 -4.67 0.66 -9.94
C SER A 259 -6.14 0.99 -10.16
N GLY A 260 -6.72 1.81 -9.30
CA GLY A 260 -7.98 2.46 -9.59
C GLY A 260 -7.78 3.54 -10.65
N GLU A 261 -8.75 3.70 -11.55
CA GLU A 261 -8.73 4.71 -12.61
C GLU A 261 -8.55 6.13 -12.05
N TRP A 262 -9.06 6.37 -10.84
CA TRP A 262 -9.05 7.65 -10.12
C TRP A 262 -7.99 7.70 -9.00
N ASP A 263 -7.00 6.82 -9.03
CA ASP A 263 -5.91 6.88 -8.05
C ASP A 263 -5.01 8.10 -8.33
N TYR A 264 -5.12 9.11 -7.45
CA TYR A 264 -4.27 10.30 -7.44
C TYR A 264 -3.43 10.43 -6.17
N ILE A 265 -3.36 9.36 -5.37
CA ILE A 265 -2.30 9.20 -4.37
C ILE A 265 -1.06 8.62 -5.05
N CYS A 266 -1.26 7.58 -5.90
CA CYS A 266 -0.25 6.97 -6.75
C CYS A 266 -0.74 7.02 -8.21
N PRO A 267 -0.52 8.13 -8.93
CA PRO A 267 -1.18 8.40 -10.20
C PRO A 267 -0.89 7.36 -11.28
N VAL A 268 -1.95 6.82 -11.88
CA VAL A 268 -1.87 5.80 -12.94
C VAL A 268 -0.97 6.19 -14.10
N PRO A 269 -0.98 7.44 -14.61
CA PRO A 269 -0.07 7.82 -15.70
C PRO A 269 1.41 7.70 -15.35
N ALA A 270 1.80 8.07 -14.11
CA ALA A 270 3.17 7.91 -13.64
C ALA A 270 3.59 6.45 -13.56
N ALA A 271 2.72 5.60 -13.01
CA ALA A 271 2.95 4.17 -12.92
C ALA A 271 3.11 3.53 -14.32
N LYS A 272 2.29 3.91 -15.28
CA LYS A 272 2.36 3.39 -16.67
C LYS A 272 3.68 3.72 -17.34
N VAL A 273 4.17 4.97 -17.25
CA VAL A 273 5.44 5.39 -17.86
C VAL A 273 6.62 4.58 -17.34
N TRP A 274 6.65 4.30 -16.05
CA TRP A 274 7.68 3.43 -15.46
C TRP A 274 7.49 1.97 -15.89
N PHE A 275 6.27 1.46 -15.82
CA PHE A 275 5.95 0.07 -16.12
C PHE A 275 6.27 -0.32 -17.57
N GLU A 276 6.10 0.60 -18.53
CA GLU A 276 6.47 0.39 -19.93
C GLU A 276 7.97 0.10 -20.09
N LYS A 277 8.80 0.80 -19.31
CA LYS A 277 10.27 0.66 -19.33
C LYS A 277 10.79 -0.55 -18.53
N LEU A 278 9.97 -1.07 -17.61
CA LEU A 278 10.35 -2.20 -16.77
C LEU A 278 10.48 -3.47 -17.60
N SER A 279 11.57 -4.22 -17.43
CA SER A 279 11.75 -5.58 -17.92
C SER A 279 11.30 -6.60 -16.87
N ALA A 280 10.50 -7.59 -17.25
CA ALA A 280 10.11 -8.70 -16.37
C ALA A 280 9.70 -9.93 -17.21
N PRO A 281 9.77 -11.17 -16.67
CA PRO A 281 9.37 -12.39 -17.39
C PRO A 281 7.93 -12.37 -17.88
N LYS A 282 7.05 -11.77 -17.11
CA LYS A 282 5.66 -11.46 -17.46
C LYS A 282 5.27 -10.17 -16.74
N LYS A 283 4.62 -9.25 -17.46
CA LYS A 283 4.14 -8.00 -16.86
C LYS A 283 2.72 -7.67 -17.34
N GLU A 284 1.86 -7.37 -16.40
CA GLU A 284 0.46 -7.02 -16.63
C GLU A 284 0.09 -5.77 -15.83
N PHE A 285 -0.77 -4.93 -16.41
CA PHE A 285 -1.27 -3.71 -15.76
C PHE A 285 -2.79 -3.66 -15.90
N ALA A 286 -3.50 -3.77 -14.78
CA ALA A 286 -4.95 -3.68 -14.72
C ALA A 286 -5.37 -2.32 -14.14
N VAL A 287 -6.27 -1.61 -14.84
CA VAL A 287 -6.90 -0.38 -14.35
C VAL A 287 -8.38 -0.65 -14.11
N ILE A 288 -8.80 -0.53 -12.86
CA ILE A 288 -10.18 -0.79 -12.45
C ILE A 288 -10.97 0.51 -12.47
N LYS A 289 -12.06 0.53 -13.25
CA LYS A 289 -12.92 1.70 -13.41
C LYS A 289 -13.70 2.04 -12.15
N ASN A 290 -14.01 3.34 -11.98
CA ASN A 290 -14.78 3.83 -10.83
C ASN A 290 -14.21 3.41 -9.46
N ALA A 291 -12.88 3.37 -9.36
CA ALA A 291 -12.13 3.15 -8.13
C ALA A 291 -10.95 4.11 -8.06
N ALA A 292 -10.51 4.45 -6.87
CA ALA A 292 -9.36 5.30 -6.61
C ALA A 292 -8.24 4.51 -5.90
N HIS A 293 -7.54 5.10 -4.94
CA HIS A 293 -6.38 4.50 -4.29
C HIS A 293 -6.69 3.22 -3.50
N MET A 294 -7.90 3.13 -2.93
CA MET A 294 -8.35 1.99 -2.14
C MET A 294 -9.02 0.89 -2.99
N VAL A 295 -8.58 0.72 -4.24
CA VAL A 295 -9.19 -0.14 -5.25
C VAL A 295 -9.45 -1.58 -4.79
N ASN A 296 -8.54 -2.14 -3.99
CA ASN A 296 -8.65 -3.48 -3.40
C ASN A 296 -9.85 -3.64 -2.43
N PHE A 297 -10.42 -2.52 -1.95
CA PHE A 297 -11.58 -2.49 -1.05
C PHE A 297 -12.77 -1.75 -1.65
N GLU A 298 -12.54 -0.90 -2.65
CA GLU A 298 -13.60 -0.22 -3.40
C GLU A 298 -14.24 -1.15 -4.44
N LYS A 299 -13.44 -2.02 -5.03
CA LYS A 299 -13.82 -2.99 -6.08
C LYS A 299 -13.22 -4.37 -5.77
N PRO A 300 -13.60 -4.97 -4.63
CA PRO A 300 -12.96 -6.20 -4.17
C PRO A 300 -13.13 -7.37 -5.15
N ASP A 301 -14.28 -7.49 -5.79
CA ASP A 301 -14.56 -8.60 -6.73
C ASP A 301 -13.63 -8.53 -7.95
N GLU A 302 -13.48 -7.33 -8.53
CA GLU A 302 -12.58 -7.12 -9.66
C GLU A 302 -11.11 -7.33 -9.24
N TRP A 303 -10.72 -6.79 -8.09
CA TRP A 303 -9.36 -6.96 -7.57
C TRP A 303 -9.04 -8.43 -7.24
N ASN A 304 -9.93 -9.13 -6.54
CA ASN A 304 -9.79 -10.55 -6.24
C ASN A 304 -9.66 -11.39 -7.51
N LYS A 305 -10.47 -11.07 -8.54
CA LYS A 305 -10.41 -11.75 -9.84
C LYS A 305 -9.03 -11.61 -10.49
N GLU A 306 -8.40 -10.43 -10.44
CA GLU A 306 -7.05 -10.24 -10.96
C GLU A 306 -6.02 -11.12 -10.22
N LEU A 307 -6.12 -11.23 -8.89
CA LEU A 307 -5.24 -12.10 -8.11
C LEU A 307 -5.46 -13.60 -8.40
N LEU A 308 -6.68 -13.99 -8.74
CA LEU A 308 -6.97 -15.39 -9.06
C LEU A 308 -6.49 -15.80 -10.46
N LYS A 309 -6.25 -14.84 -11.37
CA LYS A 309 -5.70 -15.12 -12.72
C LYS A 309 -4.21 -15.50 -12.70
N ILE A 310 -3.49 -15.18 -11.66
CA ILE A 310 -2.04 -15.37 -11.57
C ILE A 310 -1.63 -16.65 -10.84
N LEU A 311 -2.60 -17.51 -10.47
CA LEU A 311 -2.38 -18.82 -9.84
C LEU A 311 -1.73 -19.85 -10.77
#